data_63d896b479be9c7f6cc17a922a9d170f
#
_entry.id   63d896b479be9c7f6cc17a922a9d170f
#
_cell.length_a   1.000
_cell.length_b   1.000
_cell.length_c   1.000
_cell.angle_alpha   90.00
_cell.angle_beta   90.00
_cell.angle_gamma   90.00
#
_symmetry.space_group_name_H-M   'P 1'
#
loop_
_entity.id
_entity.type
_entity.pdbx_description
1 polymer ?
#
loop_
_entity_poly.entity_id
_entity_poly.type
_entity_poly.pdbx_seq_one_letter_code
_entity_poly.pdbx_strand_id
1 'polypeptide(L)'
;VWYHYSVGTAADVDNAVATAKNAQAKWSVLTIEERAEILFAAATVMQKATTETIAVMSRDAGKTVAEADPEVAEAIDFARFYATTAQNFGESTPLGTILVVPPWNFPYAIPMGGVCAALAAGNTVILKPAPETVATAWEIVSHLWAGGVPQDVLQFLPMRDDENGKYLVTNSGIDGLILTGSFDTAALFTSWRPEINLMAETSGKNAVLISACADIDAAVKDLVQSAFGHAGQKCSAASIAIVDTHIYNDPAFVRQLKDAVESLHVGAGWD
;
A
#
# COMPACT_ATOMS: atom_id res chain seq x y z
N VAL A 1 -10.00 15.49 -17.28
CA VAL A 1 -8.79 14.64 -17.13
C VAL A 1 -7.71 15.53 -16.57
N TRP A 2 -7.10 15.17 -15.46
CA TRP A 2 -6.08 15.99 -14.82
C TRP A 2 -4.66 15.44 -14.98
N TYR A 3 -4.51 14.17 -15.41
CA TYR A 3 -3.24 13.58 -15.83
C TYR A 3 -3.43 12.49 -16.89
N HIS A 4 -2.35 12.17 -17.57
CA HIS A 4 -2.23 11.04 -18.49
C HIS A 4 -0.96 10.27 -18.15
N TYR A 5 -0.97 8.97 -18.37
CA TYR A 5 0.19 8.12 -18.20
C TYR A 5 0.30 7.09 -19.34
N SER A 6 1.51 6.65 -19.61
CA SER A 6 1.76 5.56 -20.55
C SER A 6 1.56 4.22 -19.86
N VAL A 7 0.87 3.31 -20.53
CA VAL A 7 0.71 1.93 -20.07
C VAL A 7 1.85 1.09 -20.65
N GLY A 8 2.51 0.32 -19.81
CA GLY A 8 3.64 -0.52 -20.20
C GLY A 8 3.24 -1.65 -21.16
N THR A 9 4.16 -1.99 -22.03
CA THR A 9 4.09 -3.12 -22.97
C THR A 9 4.99 -4.25 -22.52
N ALA A 10 4.96 -5.40 -23.20
CA ALA A 10 5.89 -6.50 -22.95
C ALA A 10 7.38 -6.06 -23.09
N ALA A 11 7.68 -5.19 -24.06
CA ALA A 11 9.03 -4.64 -24.23
C ALA A 11 9.45 -3.75 -23.04
N ASP A 12 8.52 -3.00 -22.45
CA ASP A 12 8.78 -2.21 -21.25
C ASP A 12 9.03 -3.11 -20.04
N VAL A 13 8.34 -4.24 -19.93
CA VAL A 13 8.62 -5.27 -18.90
C VAL A 13 10.04 -5.80 -19.05
N ASP A 14 10.44 -6.21 -20.25
CA ASP A 14 11.79 -6.73 -20.48
C ASP A 14 12.86 -5.69 -20.16
N ASN A 15 12.66 -4.44 -20.54
CA ASN A 15 13.57 -3.33 -20.25
C ASN A 15 13.65 -3.06 -18.73
N ALA A 16 12.52 -3.04 -18.03
CA ALA A 16 12.46 -2.80 -16.59
C ALA A 16 13.18 -3.92 -15.82
N VAL A 17 12.94 -5.17 -16.19
CA VAL A 17 13.60 -6.33 -15.56
C VAL A 17 15.10 -6.32 -15.84
N ALA A 18 15.52 -6.07 -17.08
CA ALA A 18 16.94 -5.99 -17.43
C ALA A 18 17.64 -4.85 -16.67
N THR A 19 17.02 -3.69 -16.58
CA THR A 19 17.54 -2.53 -15.84
C THR A 19 17.68 -2.83 -14.35
N ALA A 20 16.64 -3.41 -13.72
CA ALA A 20 16.66 -3.81 -12.31
C ALA A 20 17.79 -4.81 -12.03
N LYS A 21 17.93 -5.85 -12.87
CA LYS A 21 19.00 -6.85 -12.71
C LYS A 21 20.40 -6.25 -12.84
N ASN A 22 20.60 -5.32 -13.77
CA ASN A 22 21.89 -4.65 -13.93
C ASN A 22 22.21 -3.72 -12.75
N ALA A 23 21.20 -3.08 -12.16
CA ALA A 23 21.36 -2.22 -11.00
C ALA A 23 21.57 -3.01 -9.70
N GLN A 24 21.07 -4.25 -9.61
CA GLN A 24 21.14 -5.09 -8.41
C GLN A 24 22.54 -5.21 -7.84
N ALA A 25 23.53 -5.45 -8.69
CA ALA A 25 24.93 -5.63 -8.27
C ALA A 25 25.51 -4.37 -7.59
N LYS A 26 25.07 -3.18 -8.00
CA LYS A 26 25.52 -1.91 -7.41
C LYS A 26 24.76 -1.56 -6.14
N TRP A 27 23.47 -1.84 -6.10
CA TRP A 27 22.62 -1.54 -4.95
C TRP A 27 22.91 -2.49 -3.78
N SER A 28 23.08 -3.77 -4.05
CA SER A 28 23.32 -4.79 -3.02
C SER A 28 24.67 -4.68 -2.29
N VAL A 29 25.66 -4.02 -2.89
CA VAL A 29 26.97 -3.81 -2.24
C VAL A 29 27.02 -2.58 -1.34
N LEU A 30 26.02 -1.70 -1.40
CA LEU A 30 25.87 -0.64 -0.42
C LEU A 30 25.68 -1.25 0.97
N THR A 31 26.28 -0.64 1.97
CA THR A 31 26.05 -1.07 3.36
C THR A 31 24.60 -0.83 3.76
N ILE A 32 24.17 -1.47 4.83
CA ILE A 32 22.82 -1.26 5.37
C ILE A 32 22.63 0.20 5.77
N GLU A 33 23.68 0.81 6.35
CA GLU A 33 23.69 2.21 6.78
C GLU A 33 23.54 3.17 5.59
N GLU A 34 24.27 2.92 4.49
CA GLU A 34 24.16 3.76 3.29
C GLU A 34 22.75 3.70 2.69
N ARG A 35 22.13 2.52 2.61
CA ARG A 35 20.73 2.40 2.17
C ARG A 35 19.76 3.05 3.14
N ALA A 36 20.00 2.93 4.44
CA ALA A 36 19.18 3.57 5.48
C ALA A 36 19.24 5.12 5.38
N GLU A 37 20.41 5.70 5.16
CA GLU A 37 20.58 7.16 4.96
C GLU A 37 19.77 7.66 3.75
N ILE A 38 19.77 6.91 2.64
CA ILE A 38 18.95 7.25 1.47
C ILE A 38 17.46 7.23 1.81
N LEU A 39 16.98 6.22 2.54
CA LEU A 39 15.57 6.15 2.94
C LEU A 39 15.19 7.23 3.96
N PHE A 40 16.06 7.60 4.89
CA PHE A 40 15.83 8.75 5.78
C PHE A 40 15.78 10.07 5.03
N ALA A 41 16.63 10.25 4.00
CA ALA A 41 16.57 11.41 3.13
C ALA A 41 15.25 11.45 2.35
N ALA A 42 14.79 10.31 1.82
CA ALA A 42 13.48 10.20 1.16
C ALA A 42 12.32 10.54 2.12
N ALA A 43 12.34 10.03 3.36
CA ALA A 43 11.35 10.37 4.38
C ALA A 43 11.31 11.90 4.64
N THR A 44 12.45 12.57 4.57
CA THR A 44 12.53 14.03 4.71
C THR A 44 11.91 14.76 3.50
N VAL A 45 12.09 14.24 2.28
CA VAL A 45 11.43 14.77 1.07
C VAL A 45 9.91 14.61 1.20
N MET A 46 9.43 13.42 1.57
CA MET A 46 8.02 13.12 1.77
C MET A 46 7.37 14.06 2.79
N GLN A 47 8.04 14.29 3.91
CA GLN A 47 7.55 15.20 4.96
C GLN A 47 7.37 16.64 4.46
N LYS A 48 8.26 17.11 3.59
CA LYS A 48 8.13 18.44 2.98
C LYS A 48 7.03 18.52 1.94
N ALA A 49 6.70 17.41 1.28
CA ALA A 49 5.70 17.31 0.23
C ALA A 49 4.31 16.88 0.74
N THR A 50 4.09 16.80 2.06
CA THR A 50 2.84 16.28 2.66
C THR A 50 1.58 16.94 2.06
N THR A 51 1.56 18.26 1.95
CA THR A 51 0.39 18.99 1.45
C THR A 51 0.06 18.65 -0.02
N GLU A 52 1.09 18.61 -0.87
CA GLU A 52 0.96 18.24 -2.28
C GLU A 52 0.49 16.80 -2.42
N THR A 53 1.05 15.89 -1.64
CA THR A 53 0.70 14.47 -1.64
C THR A 53 -0.76 14.27 -1.24
N ILE A 54 -1.23 14.94 -0.17
CA ILE A 54 -2.65 14.94 0.23
C ILE A 54 -3.55 15.42 -0.90
N ALA A 55 -3.18 16.51 -1.57
CA ALA A 55 -3.96 17.05 -2.68
C ALA A 55 -4.03 16.09 -3.87
N VAL A 56 -2.95 15.37 -4.17
CA VAL A 56 -2.94 14.32 -5.20
C VAL A 56 -3.84 13.16 -4.78
N MET A 57 -3.71 12.65 -3.55
CA MET A 57 -4.54 11.54 -3.02
C MET A 57 -6.03 11.89 -3.01
N SER A 58 -6.39 13.12 -2.67
CA SER A 58 -7.78 13.57 -2.70
C SER A 58 -8.37 13.52 -4.11
N ARG A 59 -7.60 13.90 -5.14
CA ARG A 59 -8.04 13.87 -6.52
C ARG A 59 -8.03 12.48 -7.15
N ASP A 60 -7.04 11.68 -6.80
CA ASP A 60 -6.76 10.37 -7.41
C ASP A 60 -7.63 9.27 -6.78
N ALA A 61 -7.71 9.26 -5.46
CA ALA A 61 -8.40 8.23 -4.67
C ALA A 61 -9.68 8.73 -3.96
N GLY A 62 -10.02 10.01 -4.08
CA GLY A 62 -11.20 10.58 -3.42
C GLY A 62 -11.09 10.69 -1.89
N LYS A 63 -9.88 10.64 -1.34
CA LYS A 63 -9.66 10.69 0.10
C LYS A 63 -9.93 12.08 0.65
N THR A 64 -10.54 12.14 1.84
CA THR A 64 -10.60 13.37 2.63
C THR A 64 -9.23 13.72 3.19
N VAL A 65 -9.00 14.98 3.56
CA VAL A 65 -7.75 15.38 4.23
C VAL A 65 -7.52 14.59 5.52
N ALA A 66 -8.59 14.35 6.28
CA ALA A 66 -8.52 13.59 7.54
C ALA A 66 -8.13 12.12 7.35
N GLU A 67 -8.31 11.55 6.17
CA GLU A 67 -7.92 10.19 5.81
C GLU A 67 -6.54 10.14 5.13
N ALA A 68 -6.21 11.17 4.33
CA ALA A 68 -4.95 11.22 3.61
C ALA A 68 -3.75 11.62 4.50
N ASP A 69 -3.93 12.53 5.44
CA ASP A 69 -2.85 13.00 6.33
C ASP A 69 -2.25 11.87 7.19
N PRO A 70 -3.05 11.03 7.88
CA PRO A 70 -2.50 9.87 8.59
C PRO A 70 -1.79 8.88 7.66
N GLU A 71 -2.27 8.69 6.43
CA GLU A 71 -1.64 7.79 5.47
C GLU A 71 -0.28 8.31 5.00
N VAL A 72 -0.14 9.62 4.77
CA VAL A 72 1.16 10.22 4.46
C VAL A 72 2.13 10.07 5.63
N ALA A 73 1.65 10.28 6.87
CA ALA A 73 2.45 10.08 8.07
C ALA A 73 2.92 8.61 8.19
N GLU A 74 2.02 7.64 7.97
CA GLU A 74 2.33 6.21 7.97
C GLU A 74 3.40 5.85 6.91
N ALA A 75 3.29 6.41 5.71
CA ALA A 75 4.26 6.18 4.65
C ALA A 75 5.67 6.70 5.03
N ILE A 76 5.74 7.86 5.67
CA ILE A 76 6.99 8.43 6.19
C ILE A 76 7.57 7.51 7.29
N ASP A 77 6.71 7.00 8.15
CA ASP A 77 7.11 6.08 9.21
C ASP A 77 7.57 4.74 8.64
N PHE A 78 6.95 4.19 7.58
CA PHE A 78 7.45 3.00 6.90
C PHE A 78 8.87 3.20 6.35
N ALA A 79 9.16 4.32 5.71
CA ALA A 79 10.51 4.59 5.21
C ALA A 79 11.55 4.60 6.36
N ARG A 80 11.23 5.24 7.47
CA ARG A 80 12.08 5.28 8.68
C ARG A 80 12.17 3.93 9.38
N PHE A 81 11.03 3.22 9.49
CA PHE A 81 10.96 1.92 10.16
C PHE A 81 11.81 0.89 9.45
N TYR A 82 11.69 0.75 8.12
CA TYR A 82 12.46 -0.24 7.37
C TYR A 82 13.95 0.12 7.31
N ALA A 83 14.29 1.42 7.20
CA ALA A 83 15.68 1.87 7.32
C ALA A 83 16.30 1.47 8.66
N THR A 84 15.59 1.69 9.77
CA THR A 84 16.05 1.34 11.11
C THR A 84 16.08 -0.16 11.35
N THR A 85 15.02 -0.86 10.90
CA THR A 85 14.88 -2.30 11.12
C THR A 85 15.95 -3.09 10.39
N ALA A 86 16.30 -2.69 9.16
CA ALA A 86 17.36 -3.33 8.38
C ALA A 86 18.70 -3.32 9.12
N GLN A 87 19.03 -2.25 9.84
CA GLN A 87 20.26 -2.14 10.65
C GLN A 87 20.33 -3.16 11.78
N ASN A 88 19.21 -3.72 12.22
CA ASN A 88 19.13 -4.69 13.30
C ASN A 88 19.16 -6.15 12.83
N PHE A 89 19.01 -6.43 11.53
CA PHE A 89 18.96 -7.80 11.02
C PHE A 89 20.33 -8.47 10.81
N GLY A 90 21.42 -7.71 10.85
CA GLY A 90 22.75 -8.23 10.55
C GLY A 90 22.94 -8.58 9.05
N GLU A 91 23.87 -9.47 8.76
CA GLU A 91 24.13 -9.89 7.39
C GLU A 91 22.94 -10.62 6.77
N SER A 92 22.49 -10.14 5.61
CA SER A 92 21.40 -10.72 4.84
C SER A 92 21.75 -10.72 3.35
N THR A 93 21.23 -11.71 2.63
CA THR A 93 21.40 -11.78 1.17
C THR A 93 20.12 -11.26 0.51
N PRO A 94 20.21 -10.22 -0.34
CA PRO A 94 19.07 -9.75 -1.12
C PRO A 94 18.52 -10.85 -2.04
N LEU A 95 17.21 -10.88 -2.22
CA LEU A 95 16.54 -11.82 -3.13
C LEU A 95 16.84 -11.48 -4.60
N GLY A 96 16.94 -10.19 -4.94
CA GLY A 96 17.13 -9.70 -6.29
C GLY A 96 16.12 -8.63 -6.70
N THR A 97 15.40 -8.84 -7.80
CA THR A 97 14.39 -7.92 -8.29
C THR A 97 13.03 -8.24 -7.67
N ILE A 98 12.47 -7.30 -6.94
CA ILE A 98 11.16 -7.42 -6.28
C ILE A 98 10.11 -6.64 -7.07
N LEU A 99 9.02 -7.31 -7.42
CA LEU A 99 7.83 -6.68 -7.96
C LEU A 99 6.89 -6.30 -6.81
N VAL A 100 6.54 -5.01 -6.71
CA VAL A 100 5.56 -4.52 -5.73
C VAL A 100 4.24 -4.22 -6.43
N VAL A 101 3.17 -4.90 -6.01
CA VAL A 101 1.81 -4.78 -6.55
C VAL A 101 0.87 -4.37 -5.42
N PRO A 102 0.71 -3.06 -5.19
CA PRO A 102 -0.06 -2.50 -4.09
C PRO A 102 -1.55 -2.37 -4.45
N PRO A 103 -2.42 -2.15 -3.42
CA PRO A 103 -3.82 -1.86 -3.61
C PRO A 103 -4.05 -0.38 -3.97
N TRP A 104 -5.29 -0.07 -4.38
CA TRP A 104 -5.73 1.30 -4.69
C TRP A 104 -6.26 2.08 -3.48
N ASN A 105 -6.72 1.39 -2.43
CA ASN A 105 -7.41 2.01 -1.28
C ASN A 105 -6.48 2.70 -0.27
N PHE A 106 -5.22 2.28 -0.19
CA PHE A 106 -4.12 2.95 0.50
C PHE A 106 -2.97 3.17 -0.49
N PRO A 107 -3.16 4.12 -1.42
CA PRO A 107 -2.31 4.23 -2.60
C PRO A 107 -0.92 4.80 -2.34
N TYR A 108 -0.68 5.35 -1.15
CA TYR A 108 0.60 5.95 -0.79
C TYR A 108 1.35 5.14 0.27
N ALA A 109 0.72 4.81 1.41
CA ALA A 109 1.42 4.13 2.51
C ALA A 109 1.76 2.67 2.18
N ILE A 110 0.81 1.90 1.67
CA ILE A 110 1.04 0.46 1.45
C ILE A 110 2.10 0.21 0.38
N PRO A 111 2.06 0.85 -0.80
CA PRO A 111 3.16 0.70 -1.76
C PRO A 111 4.49 1.23 -1.21
N MET A 112 4.51 2.33 -0.45
CA MET A 112 5.73 2.84 0.18
C MET A 112 6.33 1.81 1.12
N GLY A 113 5.50 1.14 1.93
CA GLY A 113 5.94 0.07 2.83
C GLY A 113 6.64 -1.06 2.07
N GLY A 114 6.00 -1.60 1.03
CA GLY A 114 6.57 -2.67 0.21
C GLY A 114 7.86 -2.27 -0.50
N VAL A 115 7.89 -1.07 -1.08
CA VAL A 115 9.08 -0.53 -1.77
C VAL A 115 10.23 -0.31 -0.79
N CYS A 116 9.99 0.37 0.34
CA CYS A 116 11.04 0.64 1.33
C CYS A 116 11.57 -0.63 1.98
N ALA A 117 10.72 -1.62 2.27
CA ALA A 117 11.15 -2.91 2.79
C ALA A 117 12.12 -3.62 1.84
N ALA A 118 11.76 -3.66 0.55
CA ALA A 118 12.60 -4.29 -0.47
C ALA A 118 13.92 -3.54 -0.67
N LEU A 119 13.89 -2.21 -0.77
CA LEU A 119 15.08 -1.38 -0.93
C LEU A 119 16.04 -1.48 0.27
N ALA A 120 15.52 -1.40 1.50
CA ALA A 120 16.31 -1.54 2.72
C ALA A 120 17.03 -2.87 2.80
N ALA A 121 16.37 -3.95 2.35
CA ALA A 121 16.95 -5.29 2.27
C ALA A 121 17.94 -5.47 1.11
N GLY A 122 18.23 -4.42 0.33
CA GLY A 122 19.23 -4.45 -0.75
C GLY A 122 18.71 -4.98 -2.09
N ASN A 123 17.40 -5.07 -2.27
CA ASN A 123 16.77 -5.50 -3.52
C ASN A 123 16.53 -4.31 -4.45
N THR A 124 16.48 -4.56 -5.76
CA THR A 124 15.89 -3.63 -6.72
C THR A 124 14.38 -3.81 -6.79
N VAL A 125 13.66 -2.77 -7.19
CA VAL A 125 12.20 -2.76 -7.16
C VAL A 125 11.61 -2.31 -8.49
N ILE A 126 10.58 -3.02 -8.93
CA ILE A 126 9.64 -2.56 -9.95
C ILE A 126 8.29 -2.33 -9.26
N LEU A 127 7.82 -1.09 -9.25
CA LEU A 127 6.51 -0.74 -8.72
C LEU A 127 5.47 -0.76 -9.85
N LYS A 128 4.55 -1.74 -9.81
CA LYS A 128 3.33 -1.76 -10.64
C LYS A 128 2.18 -1.15 -9.84
N PRO A 129 1.83 0.12 -10.03
CA PRO A 129 0.74 0.75 -9.30
C PRO A 129 -0.60 0.09 -9.63
N ALA A 130 -1.57 0.27 -8.73
CA ALA A 130 -2.96 0.01 -9.05
C ALA A 130 -3.43 1.00 -10.14
N PRO A 131 -4.19 0.54 -11.15
CA PRO A 131 -4.62 1.38 -12.26
C PRO A 131 -5.46 2.60 -11.85
N GLU A 132 -6.12 2.51 -10.71
CA GLU A 132 -7.00 3.55 -10.16
C GLU A 132 -6.21 4.72 -9.54
N THR A 133 -4.94 4.50 -9.13
CA THR A 133 -4.19 5.47 -8.31
C THR A 133 -2.76 5.66 -8.78
N VAL A 134 -2.59 5.79 -10.09
CA VAL A 134 -1.28 5.90 -10.75
C VAL A 134 -0.58 7.21 -10.41
N ALA A 135 -1.33 8.33 -10.26
CA ALA A 135 -0.73 9.62 -9.91
C ALA A 135 -0.18 9.61 -8.48
N THR A 136 -0.91 9.02 -7.52
CA THR A 136 -0.41 8.87 -6.15
C THR A 136 0.84 8.00 -6.09
N ALA A 137 0.87 6.91 -6.85
CA ALA A 137 2.05 6.05 -6.93
C ALA A 137 3.25 6.74 -7.63
N TRP A 138 3.01 7.69 -8.52
CA TRP A 138 4.05 8.54 -9.10
C TRP A 138 4.72 9.44 -8.04
N GLU A 139 3.94 9.99 -7.08
CA GLU A 139 4.52 10.72 -5.96
C GLU A 139 5.51 9.86 -5.15
N ILE A 140 5.18 8.57 -4.95
CA ILE A 140 6.06 7.64 -4.22
C ILE A 140 7.45 7.57 -4.87
N VAL A 141 7.49 7.21 -6.16
CA VAL A 141 8.78 7.06 -6.85
C VAL A 141 9.51 8.39 -6.97
N SER A 142 8.79 9.48 -7.20
CA SER A 142 9.36 10.83 -7.30
C SER A 142 10.04 11.24 -5.99
N HIS A 143 9.41 10.99 -4.84
CA HIS A 143 9.97 11.30 -3.53
C HIS A 143 11.17 10.41 -3.19
N LEU A 144 11.11 9.12 -3.53
CA LEU A 144 12.22 8.20 -3.32
C LEU A 144 13.42 8.56 -4.20
N TRP A 145 13.21 8.89 -5.47
CA TRP A 145 14.27 9.36 -6.36
C TRP A 145 14.87 10.69 -5.88
N ALA A 146 14.05 11.64 -5.47
CA ALA A 146 14.51 12.91 -4.89
C ALA A 146 15.28 12.71 -3.57
N GLY A 147 14.99 11.64 -2.83
CA GLY A 147 15.71 11.21 -1.64
C GLY A 147 17.04 10.49 -1.91
N GLY A 148 17.33 10.17 -3.18
CA GLY A 148 18.62 9.58 -3.60
C GLY A 148 18.51 8.11 -4.04
N VAL A 149 17.33 7.51 -4.09
CA VAL A 149 17.15 6.17 -4.68
C VAL A 149 17.40 6.28 -6.19
N PRO A 150 18.33 5.52 -6.78
CA PRO A 150 18.58 5.56 -8.22
C PRO A 150 17.37 5.06 -9.02
N GLN A 151 17.12 5.67 -10.18
CA GLN A 151 15.98 5.30 -11.05
C GLN A 151 16.12 3.90 -11.67
N ASP A 152 17.32 3.38 -11.79
CA ASP A 152 17.57 2.00 -12.23
C ASP A 152 17.37 0.97 -11.11
N VAL A 153 17.39 1.40 -9.85
CA VAL A 153 17.11 0.58 -8.67
C VAL A 153 15.61 0.52 -8.37
N LEU A 154 14.90 1.63 -8.52
CA LEU A 154 13.44 1.72 -8.35
C LEU A 154 12.80 2.18 -9.66
N GLN A 155 12.03 1.31 -10.28
CA GLN A 155 11.34 1.59 -11.52
C GLN A 155 9.84 1.67 -11.34
N PHE A 156 9.21 2.53 -12.11
CA PHE A 156 7.77 2.75 -12.13
C PHE A 156 7.19 2.19 -13.43
N LEU A 157 6.32 1.19 -13.32
CA LEU A 157 5.78 0.49 -14.48
C LEU A 157 4.25 0.34 -14.38
N PRO A 158 3.47 1.36 -14.74
CA PRO A 158 2.03 1.23 -14.82
C PRO A 158 1.63 0.20 -15.88
N MET A 159 0.83 -0.79 -15.48
CA MET A 159 0.38 -1.88 -16.33
C MET A 159 -1.12 -2.04 -16.22
N ARG A 160 -1.76 -2.58 -17.25
CA ARG A 160 -3.12 -3.10 -17.16
C ARG A 160 -3.11 -4.51 -16.59
N ASP A 161 -4.26 -4.93 -16.07
CA ASP A 161 -4.49 -6.31 -15.63
C ASP A 161 -4.93 -7.16 -16.85
N ASP A 162 -4.00 -7.28 -17.81
CA ASP A 162 -4.15 -8.01 -19.08
C ASP A 162 -2.96 -8.99 -19.27
N GLU A 163 -2.75 -9.47 -20.49
CA GLU A 163 -1.65 -10.38 -20.82
C GLU A 163 -0.27 -9.78 -20.56
N ASN A 164 -0.10 -8.45 -20.67
CA ASN A 164 1.17 -7.79 -20.33
C ASN A 164 1.40 -7.76 -18.81
N GLY A 165 0.33 -7.53 -18.01
CA GLY A 165 0.39 -7.65 -16.56
C GLY A 165 0.73 -9.07 -16.11
N LYS A 166 0.13 -10.08 -16.76
CA LYS A 166 0.48 -11.49 -16.54
C LYS A 166 1.94 -11.77 -16.91
N TYR A 167 2.40 -11.24 -18.05
CA TYR A 167 3.79 -11.38 -18.48
C TYR A 167 4.78 -10.81 -17.46
N LEU A 168 4.47 -9.66 -16.85
CA LEU A 168 5.29 -9.09 -15.78
C LEU A 168 5.37 -10.04 -14.57
N VAL A 169 4.23 -10.55 -14.08
CA VAL A 169 4.20 -11.45 -12.92
C VAL A 169 4.93 -12.77 -13.19
N THR A 170 4.82 -13.30 -14.41
CA THR A 170 5.45 -14.58 -14.81
C THR A 170 6.88 -14.45 -15.31
N ASN A 171 7.41 -13.22 -15.44
CA ASN A 171 8.76 -13.00 -15.92
C ASN A 171 9.79 -13.62 -14.97
N SER A 172 10.65 -14.49 -15.49
CA SER A 172 11.67 -15.21 -14.70
C SER A 172 12.74 -14.30 -14.08
N GLY A 173 12.77 -13.04 -14.46
CA GLY A 173 13.65 -12.03 -13.88
C GLY A 173 13.12 -11.39 -12.61
N ILE A 174 11.89 -11.66 -12.20
CA ILE A 174 11.32 -11.27 -10.92
C ILE A 174 11.66 -12.36 -9.89
N ASP A 175 12.38 -12.01 -8.84
CA ASP A 175 12.88 -12.93 -7.81
C ASP A 175 11.93 -13.02 -6.60
N GLY A 176 11.05 -12.03 -6.43
CA GLY A 176 10.01 -12.01 -5.41
C GLY A 176 8.91 -11.03 -5.75
N LEU A 177 7.75 -11.22 -5.15
CA LEU A 177 6.58 -10.37 -5.35
C LEU A 177 5.94 -10.01 -4.01
N ILE A 178 5.72 -8.71 -3.77
CA ILE A 178 4.97 -8.20 -2.64
C ILE A 178 3.60 -7.77 -3.16
N LEU A 179 2.55 -8.45 -2.72
CA LEU A 179 1.16 -8.19 -3.10
C LEU A 179 0.37 -7.76 -1.86
N THR A 180 -0.34 -6.65 -1.98
CA THR A 180 -1.45 -6.35 -1.07
C THR A 180 -2.71 -6.17 -1.91
N GLY A 181 -3.72 -7.02 -1.68
CA GLY A 181 -4.91 -7.03 -2.53
C GLY A 181 -5.93 -8.11 -2.15
N SER A 182 -6.62 -8.67 -3.14
CA SER A 182 -7.59 -9.73 -2.90
C SER A 182 -6.92 -11.12 -2.80
N PHE A 183 -7.56 -12.04 -2.09
CA PHE A 183 -7.18 -13.44 -2.08
C PHE A 183 -7.17 -14.03 -3.50
N ASP A 184 -8.15 -13.67 -4.32
CA ASP A 184 -8.26 -14.16 -5.69
C ASP A 184 -7.06 -13.73 -6.55
N THR A 185 -6.54 -12.51 -6.35
CA THR A 185 -5.33 -12.04 -7.02
C THR A 185 -4.11 -12.87 -6.61
N ALA A 186 -3.96 -13.16 -5.32
CA ALA A 186 -2.86 -13.99 -4.84
C ALA A 186 -2.94 -15.42 -5.40
N ALA A 187 -4.14 -16.02 -5.38
CA ALA A 187 -4.40 -17.34 -5.96
C ALA A 187 -4.13 -17.36 -7.48
N LEU A 188 -4.52 -16.29 -8.19
CA LEU A 188 -4.27 -16.14 -9.61
C LEU A 188 -2.77 -16.10 -9.92
N PHE A 189 -1.99 -15.28 -9.18
CA PHE A 189 -0.54 -15.16 -9.36
C PHE A 189 0.18 -16.49 -9.08
N THR A 190 -0.22 -17.18 -8.01
CA THR A 190 0.29 -18.51 -7.67
C THR A 190 -0.07 -19.53 -8.75
N SER A 191 -1.26 -19.44 -9.37
CA SER A 191 -1.66 -20.32 -10.47
C SER A 191 -0.83 -20.09 -11.74
N TRP A 192 -0.40 -18.85 -12.00
CA TRP A 192 0.45 -18.52 -13.15
C TRP A 192 1.90 -18.92 -12.93
N ARG A 193 2.38 -18.80 -11.69
CA ARG A 193 3.77 -19.08 -11.33
C ARG A 193 3.84 -19.68 -9.92
N PRO A 194 3.63 -21.02 -9.80
CA PRO A 194 3.55 -21.70 -8.50
C PRO A 194 4.83 -21.57 -7.64
N GLU A 195 5.98 -21.38 -8.27
CA GLU A 195 7.28 -21.27 -7.59
C GLU A 195 7.65 -19.84 -7.19
N ILE A 196 6.78 -18.85 -7.45
CA ILE A 196 7.09 -17.46 -7.12
C ILE A 196 7.21 -17.27 -5.61
N ASN A 197 8.24 -16.54 -5.18
CA ASN A 197 8.36 -16.10 -3.80
C ASN A 197 7.36 -14.97 -3.54
N LEU A 198 6.12 -15.35 -3.20
CA LEU A 198 4.99 -14.44 -3.00
C LEU A 198 4.83 -14.09 -1.52
N MET A 199 5.00 -12.81 -1.22
CA MET A 199 4.68 -12.19 0.07
C MET A 199 3.35 -11.46 -0.09
N ALA A 200 2.26 -12.08 0.34
CA ALA A 200 0.91 -11.56 0.10
C ALA A 200 0.18 -11.23 1.39
N GLU A 201 -0.39 -10.04 1.44
CA GLU A 201 -1.41 -9.64 2.41
C GLU A 201 -2.73 -9.49 1.67
N THR A 202 -3.73 -10.29 2.07
CA THR A 202 -4.99 -10.41 1.33
C THR A 202 -6.21 -10.10 2.18
N SER A 203 -7.39 -10.34 1.62
CA SER A 203 -8.69 -10.04 2.22
C SER A 203 -8.89 -10.71 3.59
N GLY A 204 -9.63 -10.03 4.46
CA GLY A 204 -10.06 -10.52 5.76
C GLY A 204 -11.54 -10.27 6.01
N LYS A 205 -12.07 -10.87 7.08
CA LYS A 205 -13.40 -10.62 7.66
C LYS A 205 -13.23 -10.13 9.09
N ASN A 206 -12.98 -8.82 9.24
CA ASN A 206 -12.74 -8.22 10.54
C ASN A 206 -14.05 -8.13 11.33
N ALA A 207 -13.99 -8.41 12.63
CA ALA A 207 -15.12 -8.42 13.50
C ALA A 207 -14.94 -7.45 14.69
N VAL A 208 -16.02 -6.78 15.06
CA VAL A 208 -16.13 -6.06 16.34
C VAL A 208 -16.96 -6.90 17.30
N LEU A 209 -16.43 -7.16 18.49
CA LEU A 209 -17.12 -7.89 19.57
C LEU A 209 -17.71 -6.88 20.54
N ILE A 210 -19.04 -6.92 20.75
CA ILE A 210 -19.75 -6.08 21.69
C ILE A 210 -20.33 -6.96 22.79
N SER A 211 -19.69 -6.95 23.96
CA SER A 211 -20.11 -7.74 25.13
C SER A 211 -21.20 -7.04 25.92
N ALA A 212 -21.92 -7.79 26.80
CA ALA A 212 -22.93 -7.26 27.69
C ALA A 212 -22.44 -6.13 28.65
N CYS A 213 -21.12 -6.05 28.87
CA CYS A 213 -20.50 -5.02 29.71
C CYS A 213 -19.97 -3.82 28.92
N ALA A 214 -20.24 -3.74 27.61
CA ALA A 214 -19.75 -2.65 26.79
C ALA A 214 -20.47 -1.34 27.12
N ASP A 215 -19.73 -0.22 27.01
CA ASP A 215 -20.34 1.09 26.88
C ASP A 215 -20.96 1.18 25.47
N ILE A 216 -22.28 1.28 25.44
CA ILE A 216 -23.04 1.22 24.18
C ILE A 216 -22.75 2.43 23.29
N ASP A 217 -22.61 3.62 23.87
CA ASP A 217 -22.34 4.84 23.09
C ASP A 217 -20.97 4.77 22.42
N ALA A 218 -19.96 4.32 23.16
CA ALA A 218 -18.62 4.08 22.62
C ALA A 218 -18.64 2.94 21.59
N ALA A 219 -19.33 1.84 21.86
CA ALA A 219 -19.41 0.68 20.96
C ALA A 219 -20.06 1.05 19.61
N VAL A 220 -21.15 1.84 19.61
CA VAL A 220 -21.80 2.31 18.39
C VAL A 220 -20.86 3.23 17.60
N LYS A 221 -20.22 4.19 18.28
CA LYS A 221 -19.26 5.10 17.64
C LYS A 221 -18.12 4.33 16.98
N ASP A 222 -17.49 3.42 17.71
CA ASP A 222 -16.33 2.66 17.23
C ASP A 222 -16.73 1.68 16.11
N LEU A 223 -17.90 1.05 16.21
CA LEU A 223 -18.42 0.19 15.14
C LEU A 223 -18.67 0.97 13.86
N VAL A 224 -19.33 2.13 13.95
CA VAL A 224 -19.60 2.98 12.76
C VAL A 224 -18.30 3.49 12.15
N GLN A 225 -17.37 3.97 12.95
CA GLN A 225 -16.07 4.42 12.48
C GLN A 225 -15.26 3.29 11.83
N SER A 226 -15.27 2.10 12.43
CA SER A 226 -14.55 0.94 11.89
C SER A 226 -15.16 0.41 10.59
N ALA A 227 -16.50 0.36 10.50
CA ALA A 227 -17.19 -0.21 9.36
C ALA A 227 -17.27 0.74 8.16
N PHE A 228 -17.43 2.04 8.40
CA PHE A 228 -17.76 3.03 7.36
C PHE A 228 -16.68 4.11 7.16
N GLY A 229 -15.69 4.23 8.03
CA GLY A 229 -14.52 5.07 7.79
C GLY A 229 -13.86 4.67 6.47
N HIS A 230 -13.39 5.63 5.68
CA HIS A 230 -12.83 5.38 4.34
C HIS A 230 -13.86 4.79 3.37
N ALA A 231 -15.13 5.13 3.52
CA ALA A 231 -16.26 4.51 2.81
C ALA A 231 -16.28 2.96 2.95
N GLY A 232 -15.78 2.41 4.07
CA GLY A 232 -15.66 0.98 4.30
C GLY A 232 -14.57 0.27 3.49
N GLN A 233 -13.72 1.02 2.79
CA GLN A 233 -12.73 0.48 1.85
C GLN A 233 -11.35 0.28 2.51
N LYS A 234 -11.32 -0.26 3.72
CA LYS A 234 -10.09 -0.63 4.45
C LYS A 234 -9.99 -2.14 4.58
N CYS A 235 -8.76 -2.67 4.47
CA CYS A 235 -8.48 -4.07 4.81
C CYS A 235 -8.86 -4.40 6.27
N SER A 236 -8.82 -3.39 7.15
CA SER A 236 -9.16 -3.47 8.57
C SER A 236 -10.60 -3.06 8.89
N ALA A 237 -11.43 -2.66 7.90
CA ALA A 237 -12.82 -2.28 8.16
C ALA A 237 -13.61 -3.44 8.75
N ALA A 238 -14.41 -3.17 9.78
CA ALA A 238 -15.30 -4.17 10.35
C ALA A 238 -16.37 -4.58 9.31
N SER A 239 -16.45 -5.86 9.02
CA SER A 239 -17.45 -6.44 8.11
C SER A 239 -18.53 -7.23 8.85
N ILE A 240 -18.34 -7.45 10.17
CA ILE A 240 -19.31 -8.11 11.04
C ILE A 240 -19.23 -7.54 12.45
N ALA A 241 -20.38 -7.35 13.10
CA ALA A 241 -20.48 -7.11 14.52
C ALA A 241 -21.06 -8.36 15.21
N ILE A 242 -20.33 -8.90 16.18
CA ILE A 242 -20.76 -10.00 17.02
C ILE A 242 -21.20 -9.39 18.33
N VAL A 243 -22.51 -9.35 18.55
CA VAL A 243 -23.15 -8.58 19.62
C VAL A 243 -23.79 -9.53 20.64
N ASP A 244 -23.58 -9.27 21.92
CA ASP A 244 -24.28 -10.01 23.00
C ASP A 244 -25.81 -9.96 22.79
N THR A 245 -26.49 -11.06 23.07
CA THR A 245 -27.92 -11.22 22.81
C THR A 245 -28.78 -10.16 23.51
N HIS A 246 -28.40 -9.71 24.71
CA HIS A 246 -29.16 -8.68 25.43
C HIS A 246 -29.06 -7.31 24.71
N ILE A 247 -27.87 -6.96 24.22
CA ILE A 247 -27.65 -5.72 23.46
C ILE A 247 -28.31 -5.82 22.08
N TYR A 248 -28.12 -6.95 21.38
CA TYR A 248 -28.70 -7.17 20.05
C TYR A 248 -30.23 -7.04 20.04
N ASN A 249 -30.89 -7.49 21.08
CA ASN A 249 -32.35 -7.41 21.23
C ASN A 249 -32.84 -6.08 21.86
N ASP A 250 -31.94 -5.18 22.23
CA ASP A 250 -32.31 -3.86 22.75
C ASP A 250 -32.68 -2.92 21.59
N PRO A 251 -33.96 -2.48 21.52
CA PRO A 251 -34.37 -1.53 20.47
C PRO A 251 -33.63 -0.19 20.54
N ALA A 252 -33.10 0.20 21.71
CA ALA A 252 -32.34 1.42 21.86
C ALA A 252 -30.99 1.32 21.12
N PHE A 253 -30.27 0.19 21.25
CA PHE A 253 -29.03 -0.06 20.50
C PHE A 253 -29.24 -0.03 18.99
N VAL A 254 -30.27 -0.75 18.50
CA VAL A 254 -30.56 -0.80 17.05
C VAL A 254 -30.88 0.58 16.50
N ARG A 255 -31.72 1.37 17.23
CA ARG A 255 -32.04 2.74 16.82
C ARG A 255 -30.82 3.63 16.80
N GLN A 256 -30.01 3.61 17.88
CA GLN A 256 -28.81 4.43 18.00
C GLN A 256 -27.79 4.10 16.90
N LEU A 257 -27.57 2.81 16.61
CA LEU A 257 -26.69 2.40 15.52
C LEU A 257 -27.20 2.90 14.16
N LYS A 258 -28.51 2.76 13.91
CA LYS A 258 -29.13 3.26 12.68
C LYS A 258 -28.96 4.78 12.54
N ASP A 259 -29.29 5.53 13.59
CA ASP A 259 -29.20 6.99 13.59
C ASP A 259 -27.74 7.44 13.37
N ALA A 260 -26.78 6.75 13.98
CA ALA A 260 -25.36 7.03 13.79
C ALA A 260 -24.89 6.77 12.33
N VAL A 261 -25.34 5.68 11.70
CA VAL A 261 -25.02 5.40 10.28
C VAL A 261 -25.68 6.43 9.36
N GLU A 262 -26.96 6.77 9.60
CA GLU A 262 -27.69 7.75 8.77
C GLU A 262 -27.14 9.17 8.93
N SER A 263 -26.41 9.47 10.01
CA SER A 263 -25.77 10.77 10.23
C SER A 263 -24.48 10.97 9.43
N LEU A 264 -23.94 9.89 8.83
CA LEU A 264 -22.72 9.99 8.05
C LEU A 264 -22.93 10.85 6.79
N HIS A 265 -22.04 11.81 6.59
CA HIS A 265 -22.04 12.63 5.40
C HIS A 265 -21.31 11.90 4.26
N VAL A 266 -21.94 11.83 3.09
CA VAL A 266 -21.37 11.21 1.90
C VAL A 266 -21.23 12.28 0.82
N GLY A 267 -20.02 12.48 0.34
CA GLY A 267 -19.70 13.50 -0.66
C GLY A 267 -18.33 13.28 -1.28
N ALA A 268 -17.87 14.23 -2.05
CA ALA A 268 -16.50 14.22 -2.57
C ALA A 268 -15.51 14.56 -1.45
N GLY A 269 -14.28 14.05 -1.56
CA GLY A 269 -13.26 14.24 -0.51
C GLY A 269 -12.85 15.70 -0.21
N TRP A 270 -13.33 16.63 -1.05
CA TRP A 270 -13.09 18.07 -0.94
C TRP A 270 -14.36 18.90 -0.62
N ASP A 271 -15.49 18.27 -0.32
CA ASP A 271 -16.76 18.93 0.05
C ASP A 271 -16.76 19.41 1.50
#